data_afe10e550d1947cfa0210d19e8d7eee2
#
_entry.id   afe10e550d1947cfa0210d19e8d7eee2
#
_cell.length_a   1.000
_cell.length_b   1.000
_cell.length_c   1.000
_cell.angle_alpha   90.00
_cell.angle_beta   90.00
_cell.angle_gamma   90.00
#
_symmetry.space_group_name_H-M   'P 1'
#
loop_
_entity.id
_entity.type
_entity.pdbx_description
1 polymer ?
#
loop_
_entity_poly.entity_id
_entity_poly.type
_entity_poly.pdbx_seq_one_letter_code
_entity_poly.pdbx_strand_id
1 'polypeptide(L)'
;MDYYLFAARSVTHAQRMARLLSDAGISAKIRRAGAAITERGCGYTLEVPRRHAARAMQACRAGGVLPVKVLFVSDDGMQEVAL
;
A
#
# COMPACT_ATOMS: atom_id res chain seq x y z
N MET A 1 -4.72 11.11 11.93
CA MET A 1 -3.61 10.15 11.92
C MET A 1 -3.17 9.89 10.49
N ASP A 2 -1.87 9.92 10.22
CA ASP A 2 -1.36 9.84 8.86
C ASP A 2 -0.85 8.43 8.55
N TYR A 3 -1.18 7.94 7.35
CA TYR A 3 -0.70 6.65 6.90
C TYR A 3 -0.66 6.61 5.38
N TYR A 4 -0.06 5.56 4.82
CA TYR A 4 0.01 5.38 3.39
C TYR A 4 -0.82 4.17 2.98
N LEU A 5 -1.36 4.23 1.78
CA LEU A 5 -2.05 3.10 1.16
C LEU A 5 -1.27 2.67 -0.08
N PHE A 6 -0.85 1.42 -0.09
CA PHE A 6 -0.19 0.81 -1.25
C PHE A 6 -1.25 0.07 -2.03
N ALA A 7 -1.59 0.56 -3.21
CA ALA A 7 -2.66 -0.03 -4.01
C ALA A 7 -2.16 -1.29 -4.74
N ALA A 8 -2.99 -2.33 -4.70
CA ALA A 8 -2.72 -3.60 -5.37
C ALA A 8 -3.82 -3.88 -6.39
N ARG A 9 -3.46 -4.55 -7.48
CA ARG A 9 -4.41 -4.86 -8.55
C ARG A 9 -5.29 -6.07 -8.25
N SER A 10 -4.89 -6.89 -7.29
CA SER A 10 -5.63 -8.10 -6.93
C SER A 10 -5.29 -8.50 -5.50
N VAL A 11 -6.07 -9.43 -4.95
CA VAL A 11 -5.80 -9.95 -3.61
C VAL A 11 -4.46 -10.67 -3.57
N THR A 12 -4.11 -11.40 -4.62
CA THR A 12 -2.83 -12.09 -4.71
C THR A 12 -1.67 -11.08 -4.68
N HIS A 13 -1.79 -10.00 -5.43
CA HIS A 13 -0.80 -8.93 -5.45
C HIS A 13 -0.66 -8.32 -4.05
N ALA A 14 -1.79 -8.04 -3.40
CA ALA A 14 -1.79 -7.48 -2.05
C ALA A 14 -1.12 -8.44 -1.05
N GLN A 15 -1.40 -9.73 -1.15
CA GLN A 15 -0.82 -10.72 -0.26
C GLN A 15 0.69 -10.83 -0.44
N ARG A 16 1.18 -10.74 -1.68
CA ARG A 16 2.61 -10.77 -1.95
C ARG A 16 3.31 -9.55 -1.33
N MET A 17 2.72 -8.37 -1.50
CA MET A 17 3.27 -7.17 -0.87
C MET A 17 3.26 -7.29 0.65
N ALA A 18 2.15 -7.74 1.22
CA ALA A 18 2.02 -7.90 2.67
C ALA A 18 3.07 -8.84 3.23
N ARG A 19 3.38 -9.92 2.50
CA ARG A 19 4.40 -10.86 2.92
C ARG A 19 5.80 -10.23 2.91
N LEU A 20 6.11 -9.48 1.85
CA LEU A 20 7.39 -8.78 1.80
C LEU A 20 7.54 -7.79 2.95
N LEU A 21 6.48 -7.07 3.28
CA LEU A 21 6.49 -6.14 4.40
C LEU A 21 6.63 -6.87 5.73
N SER A 22 5.91 -7.98 5.88
CA SER A 22 6.01 -8.79 7.10
C SER A 22 7.42 -9.32 7.30
N ASP A 23 8.07 -9.77 6.23
CA ASP A 23 9.45 -10.24 6.28
C ASP A 23 10.42 -9.12 6.68
N ALA A 24 10.06 -7.89 6.39
CA ALA A 24 10.83 -6.71 6.78
C ALA A 24 10.43 -6.17 8.16
N GLY A 25 9.56 -6.87 8.88
CA GLY A 25 9.11 -6.44 10.20
C GLY A 25 8.02 -5.40 10.19
N ILE A 26 7.33 -5.23 9.06
CA ILE A 26 6.27 -4.23 8.92
C ILE A 26 4.92 -4.93 8.82
N SER A 27 4.03 -4.62 9.76
CA SER A 27 2.67 -5.16 9.75
C SER A 27 1.78 -4.22 8.94
N ALA A 28 1.19 -4.71 7.87
CA ALA A 28 0.30 -3.95 7.03
C ALA A 28 -1.04 -4.65 6.91
N LYS A 29 -2.13 -3.88 6.95
CA LYS A 29 -3.47 -4.43 6.84
C LYS A 29 -3.94 -4.39 5.39
N ILE A 30 -4.47 -5.51 4.91
CA ILE A 30 -5.06 -5.58 3.58
C ILE A 30 -6.52 -5.17 3.70
N ARG A 31 -6.94 -4.22 2.87
CA ARG A 31 -8.32 -3.76 2.80
C ARG A 31 -8.78 -3.73 1.36
N ARG A 32 -10.07 -3.93 1.16
CA ARG A 32 -10.65 -3.81 -0.16
C ARG A 32 -10.70 -2.34 -0.55
N ALA A 33 -10.21 -2.02 -1.75
CA ALA A 33 -10.21 -0.65 -2.24
C ALA A 33 -11.54 -0.31 -2.91
N GLY A 34 -12.05 0.88 -2.64
CA GLY A 34 -13.22 1.39 -3.32
C GLY A 34 -12.86 2.07 -4.64
N ALA A 35 -13.88 2.47 -5.40
CA ALA A 35 -13.71 3.15 -6.68
C ALA A 35 -12.94 4.46 -6.57
N ALA A 36 -12.99 5.11 -5.41
CA ALA A 36 -12.24 6.35 -5.18
C ALA A 36 -10.73 6.13 -5.20
N ILE A 37 -10.28 4.89 -4.96
CA ILE A 37 -8.85 4.55 -4.92
C ILE A 37 -8.40 3.91 -6.22
N THR A 38 -9.25 3.07 -6.81
CA THR A 38 -8.95 2.40 -8.07
C THR A 38 -9.99 2.78 -9.11
N GLU A 39 -9.54 3.06 -10.34
CA GLU A 39 -10.43 3.48 -11.42
C GLU A 39 -11.47 2.44 -11.78
N ARG A 40 -11.16 1.17 -11.55
CA ARG A 40 -12.04 0.06 -11.92
C ARG A 40 -12.94 -0.40 -10.80
N GLY A 41 -12.85 0.25 -9.65
CA GLY A 41 -13.67 -0.09 -8.49
C GLY A 41 -13.38 -1.44 -7.87
N CYS A 42 -12.34 -2.12 -8.32
CA CYS A 42 -11.92 -3.40 -7.73
C CYS A 42 -10.41 -3.37 -7.48
N GLY A 43 -10.00 -4.02 -6.42
CA GLY A 43 -8.61 -4.03 -6.02
C GLY A 43 -8.50 -4.00 -4.52
N TYR A 44 -7.27 -3.89 -4.05
CA TYR A 44 -6.98 -3.95 -2.62
C TYR A 44 -5.92 -2.93 -2.28
N THR A 45 -5.88 -2.53 -1.00
CA THR A 45 -4.84 -1.64 -0.50
C THR A 45 -4.20 -2.23 0.73
N LEU A 46 -2.93 -1.90 0.93
CA LEU A 46 -2.23 -2.18 2.18
C LEU A 46 -2.10 -0.87 2.94
N GLU A 47 -2.57 -0.87 4.19
CA GLU A 47 -2.44 0.27 5.08
C GLU A 47 -1.09 0.19 5.77
N VAL A 48 -0.21 1.15 5.46
CA VAL A 48 1.17 1.16 5.93
C VAL A 48 1.38 2.36 6.84
N PRO A 49 1.85 2.17 8.08
CA PRO A 49 2.14 3.28 8.98
C PRO A 49 3.15 4.25 8.35
N ARG A 50 2.94 5.54 8.59
CA ARG A 50 3.78 6.59 8.02
C ARG A 50 5.27 6.37 8.29
N ARG A 51 5.61 5.99 9.52
CA ARG A 51 7.01 5.81 9.91
C ARG A 51 7.71 4.65 9.19
N HIS A 52 6.93 3.75 8.58
CA HIS A 52 7.48 2.58 7.89
C HIS A 52 7.34 2.66 6.37
N ALA A 53 6.78 3.74 5.84
CA ALA A 53 6.45 3.82 4.42
C ALA A 53 7.67 3.68 3.51
N ALA A 54 8.77 4.35 3.82
CA ALA A 54 9.98 4.28 2.99
C ALA A 54 10.57 2.87 3.00
N ARG A 55 10.63 2.22 4.17
CA ARG A 55 11.12 0.84 4.31
C ARG A 55 10.18 -0.13 3.59
N ALA A 56 8.88 0.12 3.68
CA ALA A 56 7.90 -0.71 3.00
C ALA A 56 8.08 -0.66 1.49
N MET A 57 8.25 0.54 0.92
CA MET A 57 8.50 0.67 -0.51
C MET A 57 9.80 -0.01 -0.92
N GLN A 58 10.84 0.13 -0.11
CA GLN A 58 12.12 -0.52 -0.38
C GLN A 58 11.99 -2.04 -0.36
N ALA A 59 11.22 -2.59 0.57
CA ALA A 59 10.99 -4.02 0.63
C ALA A 59 10.24 -4.51 -0.60
N CYS A 60 9.25 -3.75 -1.07
CA CYS A 60 8.53 -4.07 -2.30
C CYS A 60 9.46 -4.06 -3.51
N ARG A 61 10.32 -3.06 -3.62
CA ARG A 61 11.27 -2.98 -4.74
C ARG A 61 12.25 -4.14 -4.72
N ALA A 62 12.78 -4.46 -3.55
CA ALA A 62 13.74 -5.56 -3.42
C ALA A 62 13.10 -6.90 -3.78
N GLY A 63 11.82 -7.08 -3.48
CA GLY A 63 11.09 -8.30 -3.80
C GLY A 63 10.48 -8.32 -5.19
N GLY A 64 10.58 -7.23 -5.95
CA GLY A 64 10.05 -7.15 -7.29
C GLY A 64 8.52 -7.07 -7.37
N VAL A 65 7.85 -6.66 -6.29
CA VAL A 65 6.40 -6.55 -6.25
C VAL A 65 6.03 -5.11 -5.87
N LEU A 66 5.84 -4.27 -6.88
CA LEU A 66 5.58 -2.86 -6.65
C LEU A 66 4.08 -2.58 -6.57
N PRO A 67 3.65 -1.62 -5.74
CA PRO A 67 2.25 -1.20 -5.73
C PRO A 67 1.90 -0.51 -7.05
N VAL A 68 0.61 -0.56 -7.40
CA VAL A 68 0.11 0.13 -8.59
C VAL A 68 0.24 1.64 -8.40
N LYS A 69 -0.05 2.11 -7.21
CA LYS A 69 0.16 3.51 -6.82
C LYS A 69 0.22 3.59 -5.30
N VAL A 70 0.71 4.71 -4.80
CA VAL A 70 0.81 4.97 -3.37
C VAL A 70 0.02 6.23 -3.06
N LEU A 71 -0.80 6.17 -2.01
CA LEU A 71 -1.62 7.28 -1.57
C LEU A 71 -1.21 7.66 -0.15
N PHE A 72 -1.13 8.96 0.10
CA PHE A 72 -0.91 9.48 1.45
C PHE A 72 -2.26 9.94 2.01
N VAL A 73 -2.62 9.41 3.16
CA VAL A 73 -3.88 9.74 3.82
C VAL A 73 -3.60 10.52 5.10
N SER A 74 -4.21 11.69 5.20
CA SER A 74 -4.10 12.56 6.37
C SER A 74 -5.47 13.12 6.71
N ASP A 75 -5.52 13.95 7.74
CA ASP A 75 -6.77 14.62 8.14
C ASP A 75 -7.30 15.54 7.04
N ASP A 76 -6.41 16.01 6.16
CA ASP A 76 -6.78 16.89 5.04
C ASP A 76 -7.28 16.13 3.82
N GLY A 77 -7.24 14.82 3.85
CA GLY A 77 -7.71 14.00 2.72
C GLY A 77 -6.67 13.01 2.24
N MET A 78 -6.75 12.66 0.98
CA MET A 78 -5.95 11.60 0.37
C MET A 78 -5.38 12.12 -0.95
N GLN A 79 -4.08 11.87 -1.17
CA GLN A 79 -3.45 12.26 -2.42
C GLN A 79 -2.43 11.22 -2.87
N GLU A 80 -2.27 11.10 -4.19
CA GLU A 80 -1.28 10.21 -4.75
C GLU A 80 0.12 10.81 -4.59
N VAL A 81 1.06 9.98 -4.18
CA VAL A 81 2.45 10.41 -3.94
C VAL A 81 3.42 9.38 -4.53
N ALA A 82 4.66 9.80 -4.70
CA ALA A 82 5.76 8.92 -5.08
C ALA A 82 6.66 8.69 -3.88
N LEU A 83 7.06 7.46 -3.67
CA LEU A 83 8.02 7.13 -2.60
C LEU A 83 9.35 6.69 -3.15
#